data_f7063661e92cfc830d4729db931a5bbe
#
_entry.id   f7063661e92cfc830d4729db931a5bbe
#
_cell.length_a   1.000
_cell.length_b   1.000
_cell.length_c   1.000
_cell.angle_alpha   90.00
_cell.angle_beta   90.00
_cell.angle_gamma   90.00
#
_symmetry.space_group_name_H-M   'P 1'
#
loop_
_entity.id
_entity.type
_entity.pdbx_description
1 polymer ?
#
loop_
_entity_poly.entity_id
_entity_poly.type
_entity_poly.pdbx_seq_one_letter_code
_entity_poly.pdbx_strand_id
1 'polypeptide(L)'
;MGIENITAVDGNEMRLSFAKEMGASKAVNFMEHKGIEALTAAVEASFDGHPADFGFQCTGSPVAHANIYKFIRNGGGLCELGFFINGGDATINPHFDICSKELTMVGSWVYTLRDYATTFDFLKRAKGIGLPLEKLITHKFALEDINEALQTNLAMKGLKIAIVNDAKNR
;
A
#
# COMPACT_ATOMS: atom_id res chain seq x y z
N MET A 1 4.36 -10.88 12.33
CA MET A 1 5.77 -10.67 11.93
C MET A 1 6.49 -9.66 12.85
N GLY A 2 5.87 -9.20 13.92
CA GLY A 2 6.53 -8.44 14.98
C GLY A 2 6.62 -6.91 14.79
N ILE A 3 6.12 -6.36 13.68
CA ILE A 3 5.96 -4.91 13.54
C ILE A 3 4.56 -4.56 14.05
N GLU A 4 4.49 -3.72 15.08
CA GLU A 4 3.23 -3.37 15.76
C GLU A 4 2.67 -2.04 15.26
N ASN A 5 3.55 -1.06 14.97
CA ASN A 5 3.14 0.27 14.53
C ASN A 5 3.16 0.37 13.00
N ILE A 6 2.02 0.10 12.39
CA ILE A 6 1.83 0.21 10.94
C ILE A 6 0.71 1.22 10.68
N THR A 7 1.02 2.27 9.94
CA THR A 7 0.04 3.25 9.47
C THR A 7 -0.21 3.09 7.99
N ALA A 8 -1.46 2.84 7.62
CA ALA A 8 -1.90 2.86 6.23
C ALA A 8 -2.32 4.28 5.82
N VAL A 9 -1.84 4.75 4.65
CA VAL A 9 -2.22 6.05 4.08
C VAL A 9 -2.88 5.80 2.72
N ASP A 10 -4.15 6.14 2.58
CA ASP A 10 -4.92 6.01 1.33
C ASP A 10 -6.03 7.07 1.30
N GLY A 11 -6.67 7.28 0.15
CA GLY A 11 -7.87 8.14 0.01
C GLY A 11 -9.17 7.36 -0.02
N ASN A 12 -9.12 6.04 0.04
CA ASN A 12 -10.29 5.16 -0.05
C ASN A 12 -10.57 4.50 1.31
N GLU A 13 -11.71 4.85 1.90
CA GLU A 13 -12.12 4.35 3.22
C GLU A 13 -12.22 2.82 3.30
N MET A 14 -12.70 2.17 2.23
CA MET A 14 -12.77 0.71 2.19
C MET A 14 -11.37 0.09 2.31
N ARG A 15 -10.37 0.67 1.63
CA ARG A 15 -8.97 0.20 1.70
C ARG A 15 -8.38 0.46 3.08
N LEU A 16 -8.63 1.62 3.67
CA LEU A 16 -8.17 1.96 5.02
C LEU A 16 -8.80 1.05 6.08
N SER A 17 -10.09 0.78 5.98
CA SER A 17 -10.80 -0.16 6.87
C SER A 17 -10.18 -1.56 6.75
N PHE A 18 -9.96 -2.03 5.53
CA PHE A 18 -9.37 -3.34 5.30
C PHE A 18 -7.91 -3.42 5.77
N ALA A 19 -7.13 -2.35 5.61
CA ALA A 19 -5.77 -2.30 6.14
C ALA A 19 -5.74 -2.51 7.66
N LYS A 20 -6.71 -1.94 8.39
CA LYS A 20 -6.88 -2.19 9.83
C LYS A 20 -7.22 -3.65 10.13
N GLU A 21 -8.12 -4.26 9.37
CA GLU A 21 -8.43 -5.69 9.50
C GLU A 21 -7.19 -6.58 9.24
N MET A 22 -6.31 -6.13 8.36
CA MET A 22 -5.04 -6.80 8.04
C MET A 22 -3.94 -6.54 9.07
N GLY A 23 -4.18 -5.73 10.10
CA GLY A 23 -3.26 -5.49 11.20
C GLY A 23 -2.56 -4.13 11.19
N ALA A 24 -2.96 -3.20 10.35
CA ALA A 24 -2.50 -1.82 10.49
C ALA A 24 -3.07 -1.21 11.77
N SER A 25 -2.19 -0.68 12.63
CA SER A 25 -2.58 -0.09 13.91
C SER A 25 -3.32 1.23 13.73
N LYS A 26 -2.99 1.98 12.67
CA LYS A 26 -3.55 3.28 12.33
C LYS A 26 -3.87 3.38 10.84
N ALA A 27 -4.73 4.32 10.49
CA ALA A 27 -5.04 4.68 9.11
C ALA A 27 -5.21 6.20 9.01
N VAL A 28 -4.68 6.78 7.94
CA VAL A 28 -4.76 8.20 7.63
C VAL A 28 -5.37 8.36 6.24
N ASN A 29 -6.51 9.04 6.17
CA ASN A 29 -7.13 9.38 4.90
C ASN A 29 -6.52 10.69 4.40
N PHE A 30 -5.71 10.65 3.34
CA PHE A 30 -5.05 11.85 2.82
C PHE A 30 -6.04 12.89 2.27
N MET A 31 -7.27 12.50 1.92
CA MET A 31 -8.31 13.42 1.44
C MET A 31 -8.82 14.37 2.54
N GLU A 32 -8.60 14.05 3.80
CA GLU A 32 -9.00 14.87 4.95
C GLU A 32 -7.97 15.95 5.30
N HIS A 33 -6.79 15.92 4.67
CA HIS A 33 -5.68 16.81 4.99
C HIS A 33 -5.32 17.71 3.80
N LYS A 34 -5.36 19.04 4.01
CA LYS A 34 -5.03 20.00 2.96
C LYS A 34 -3.54 20.30 2.94
N GLY A 35 -2.87 19.80 1.89
CA GLY A 35 -1.44 20.01 1.68
C GLY A 35 -0.56 19.00 2.42
N ILE A 36 0.72 19.02 2.04
CA ILE A 36 1.68 18.02 2.51
C ILE A 36 2.00 18.19 4.00
N GLU A 37 2.03 19.42 4.51
CA GLU A 37 2.33 19.72 5.90
C GLU A 37 1.27 19.11 6.84
N ALA A 38 -0.01 19.31 6.52
CA ALA A 38 -1.12 18.75 7.29
C ALA A 38 -1.14 17.21 7.22
N LEU A 39 -0.86 16.65 6.06
CA LEU A 39 -0.76 15.20 5.89
C LEU A 39 0.43 14.62 6.65
N THR A 40 1.59 15.28 6.60
CA THR A 40 2.78 14.87 7.36
C THR A 40 2.49 14.86 8.86
N ALA A 41 1.90 15.93 9.38
CA ALA A 41 1.52 16.01 10.79
C ALA A 41 0.54 14.91 11.21
N ALA A 42 -0.41 14.55 10.34
CA ALA A 42 -1.36 13.47 10.61
C ALA A 42 -0.68 12.08 10.63
N VAL A 43 0.29 11.86 9.74
CA VAL A 43 1.09 10.63 9.72
C VAL A 43 1.97 10.55 10.97
N GLU A 44 2.67 11.64 11.34
CA GLU A 44 3.47 11.69 12.57
C GLU A 44 2.62 11.49 13.83
N ALA A 45 1.43 12.10 13.88
CA ALA A 45 0.50 11.87 15.00
C ALA A 45 0.10 10.40 15.15
N SER A 46 0.08 9.64 14.06
CA SER A 46 -0.17 8.19 14.12
C SER A 46 0.99 7.38 14.73
N PHE A 47 2.16 7.98 14.86
CA PHE A 47 3.37 7.45 15.49
C PHE A 47 3.77 8.28 16.74
N ASP A 48 2.77 8.75 17.49
CA ASP A 48 2.98 9.51 18.74
C ASP A 48 3.82 10.79 18.54
N GLY A 49 3.67 11.43 17.38
CA GLY A 49 4.36 12.66 17.03
C GLY A 49 5.75 12.46 16.40
N HIS A 50 6.09 11.25 16.02
CA HIS A 50 7.38 10.92 15.39
C HIS A 50 7.21 10.56 13.91
N PRO A 51 8.20 10.86 13.05
CA PRO A 51 8.24 10.33 11.69
C PRO A 51 8.42 8.81 11.67
N ALA A 52 7.98 8.17 10.60
CA ALA A 52 8.10 6.73 10.42
C ALA A 52 9.56 6.28 10.25
N ASP A 53 9.92 5.11 10.76
CA ASP A 53 11.23 4.47 10.54
C ASP A 53 11.41 4.03 9.10
N PHE A 54 10.33 3.54 8.47
CA PHE A 54 10.36 2.94 7.15
C PHE A 54 9.05 3.18 6.39
N GLY A 55 9.14 3.49 5.10
CA GLY A 55 8.01 3.65 4.21
C GLY A 55 7.97 2.60 3.11
N PHE A 56 6.76 2.13 2.78
CA PHE A 56 6.51 1.32 1.59
C PHE A 56 5.62 2.12 0.65
N GLN A 57 6.15 2.52 -0.50
CA GLN A 57 5.39 3.17 -1.56
C GLN A 57 4.78 2.08 -2.45
N CYS A 58 3.44 1.93 -2.35
CA CYS A 58 2.70 0.86 -3.01
C CYS A 58 1.77 1.36 -4.12
N THR A 59 1.88 2.65 -4.49
CA THR A 59 1.03 3.27 -5.51
C THR A 59 1.83 3.66 -6.74
N GLY A 60 1.21 3.72 -7.92
CA GLY A 60 1.82 4.29 -9.13
C GLY A 60 1.63 5.81 -9.24
N SER A 61 1.44 6.52 -8.12
CA SER A 61 1.19 7.96 -8.09
C SER A 61 2.48 8.75 -7.85
N PRO A 62 2.90 9.62 -8.80
CA PRO A 62 4.05 10.51 -8.61
C PRO A 62 3.94 11.40 -7.37
N VAL A 63 2.72 11.86 -7.05
CA VAL A 63 2.45 12.69 -5.87
C VAL A 63 2.66 11.89 -4.59
N ALA A 64 2.15 10.66 -4.52
CA ALA A 64 2.35 9.81 -3.35
C ALA A 64 3.83 9.46 -3.14
N HIS A 65 4.57 9.24 -4.24
CA HIS A 65 6.01 9.05 -4.20
C HIS A 65 6.74 10.28 -3.65
N ALA A 66 6.43 11.48 -4.14
CA ALA A 66 7.04 12.71 -3.64
C ALA A 66 6.70 12.99 -2.16
N ASN A 67 5.52 12.61 -1.72
CA ASN A 67 5.05 12.84 -0.36
C ASN A 67 5.68 11.91 0.67
N ILE A 68 5.95 10.64 0.32
CA ILE A 68 6.40 9.63 1.30
C ILE A 68 7.73 10.01 1.96
N TYR A 69 8.60 10.77 1.27
CA TYR A 69 9.86 11.25 1.84
C TYR A 69 9.65 12.14 3.06
N LYS A 70 8.51 12.83 3.16
CA LYS A 70 8.19 13.72 4.27
C LYS A 70 7.80 12.96 5.53
N PHE A 71 7.34 11.72 5.36
CA PHE A 71 6.86 10.89 6.48
C PHE A 71 7.97 10.11 7.18
N ILE A 72 9.15 9.99 6.56
CA ILE A 72 10.25 9.14 7.03
C ILE A 72 11.28 9.97 7.77
N ARG A 73 11.77 9.47 8.92
CA ARG A 73 12.82 10.10 9.72
C ARG A 73 14.19 10.11 9.05
N ASN A 74 15.09 10.89 9.61
CA ASN A 74 16.52 10.81 9.24
C ASN A 74 17.08 9.43 9.57
N GLY A 75 17.94 8.90 8.70
CA GLY A 75 18.47 7.54 8.79
C GLY A 75 17.42 6.45 8.57
N GLY A 76 16.24 6.80 8.09
CA GLY A 76 15.15 5.85 7.81
C GLY A 76 15.29 5.15 6.47
N GLY A 77 14.26 4.41 6.08
CA GLY A 77 14.27 3.65 4.83
C GLY A 77 12.99 3.80 4.01
N LEU A 78 13.13 3.63 2.70
CA LEU A 78 12.04 3.62 1.74
C LEU A 78 12.16 2.42 0.81
N CYS A 79 11.08 1.65 0.68
CA CYS A 79 10.93 0.67 -0.37
C CYS A 79 9.94 1.19 -1.42
N GLU A 80 10.43 1.38 -2.65
CA GLU A 80 9.62 1.73 -3.79
C GLU A 80 9.21 0.47 -4.56
N LEU A 81 7.91 0.17 -4.59
CA LEU A 81 7.35 -0.98 -5.32
C LEU A 81 6.08 -0.63 -6.10
N GLY A 82 5.59 0.61 -5.99
CA GLY A 82 4.36 1.06 -6.61
C GLY A 82 4.46 1.32 -8.11
N PHE A 83 5.63 1.73 -8.59
CA PHE A 83 5.87 2.07 -10.00
C PHE A 83 6.25 0.86 -10.86
N PHE A 84 5.50 -0.23 -10.76
CA PHE A 84 5.66 -1.35 -11.68
C PHE A 84 5.17 -1.03 -13.11
N ILE A 85 4.51 0.11 -13.31
CA ILE A 85 4.21 0.73 -14.60
C ILE A 85 4.75 2.17 -14.59
N ASN A 86 5.04 2.72 -15.76
CA ASN A 86 5.40 4.13 -15.87
C ASN A 86 4.15 5.01 -15.62
N GLY A 87 3.99 5.49 -14.40
CA GLY A 87 2.90 6.39 -13.97
C GLY A 87 3.20 7.88 -14.15
N GLY A 88 4.35 8.21 -14.78
CA GLY A 88 4.84 9.59 -14.93
C GLY A 88 5.96 9.96 -13.98
N ASP A 89 6.42 11.21 -14.07
CA ASP A 89 7.55 11.74 -13.31
C ASP A 89 7.13 12.25 -11.93
N ALA A 90 7.95 11.98 -10.93
CA ALA A 90 7.80 12.51 -9.57
C ALA A 90 8.88 13.59 -9.32
N THR A 91 8.49 14.72 -8.73
CA THR A 91 9.42 15.78 -8.36
C THR A 91 9.80 15.66 -6.89
N ILE A 92 11.08 15.46 -6.63
CA ILE A 92 11.67 15.42 -5.29
C ILE A 92 12.80 16.42 -5.19
N ASN A 93 13.16 16.81 -3.97
CA ASN A 93 14.38 17.58 -3.70
C ASN A 93 15.46 16.64 -3.16
N PRO A 94 16.45 16.23 -3.96
CA PRO A 94 17.45 15.25 -3.54
C PRO A 94 18.21 15.64 -2.28
N HIS A 95 18.43 16.95 -2.06
CA HIS A 95 19.10 17.43 -0.85
C HIS A 95 18.27 17.14 0.40
N PHE A 96 17.01 17.63 0.44
CA PHE A 96 16.16 17.50 1.62
C PHE A 96 15.48 16.14 1.77
N ASP A 97 15.20 15.48 0.66
CA ASP A 97 14.42 14.24 0.67
C ASP A 97 15.28 12.98 0.81
N ILE A 98 16.56 13.07 0.40
CA ILE A 98 17.46 11.90 0.38
C ILE A 98 18.74 12.19 1.16
N CYS A 99 19.60 13.13 0.67
CA CYS A 99 20.96 13.28 1.17
C CYS A 99 21.02 13.75 2.63
N SER A 100 20.31 14.83 2.99
CA SER A 100 20.32 15.36 4.36
C SER A 100 19.62 14.45 5.37
N LYS A 101 18.80 13.52 4.88
CA LYS A 101 18.15 12.49 5.70
C LYS A 101 18.97 11.21 5.84
N GLU A 102 20.05 11.05 5.08
CA GLU A 102 20.80 9.79 5.02
C GLU A 102 19.90 8.59 4.74
N LEU A 103 18.95 8.77 3.79
CA LEU A 103 17.88 7.82 3.54
C LEU A 103 18.39 6.59 2.80
N THR A 104 18.03 5.39 3.27
CA THR A 104 18.23 4.14 2.53
C THR A 104 17.05 3.88 1.62
N MET A 105 17.30 3.74 0.31
CA MET A 105 16.26 3.45 -0.67
C MET A 105 16.47 2.11 -1.34
N VAL A 106 15.39 1.35 -1.50
CA VAL A 106 15.37 0.06 -2.19
C VAL A 106 14.23 0.05 -3.20
N GLY A 107 14.53 -0.26 -4.45
CA GLY A 107 13.52 -0.56 -5.46
C GLY A 107 13.18 -2.06 -5.43
N SER A 108 11.90 -2.39 -5.55
CA SER A 108 11.43 -3.77 -5.68
C SER A 108 10.62 -3.92 -6.97
N TRP A 109 11.07 -4.79 -7.85
CA TRP A 109 10.42 -5.03 -9.14
C TRP A 109 9.77 -6.41 -9.19
N VAL A 110 8.44 -6.42 -9.15
CA VAL A 110 7.60 -7.63 -9.26
C VAL A 110 8.04 -8.73 -8.27
N TYR A 111 8.20 -9.96 -8.74
CA TYR A 111 8.62 -11.13 -7.96
C TYR A 111 9.29 -12.18 -8.86
N THR A 112 10.09 -13.04 -8.25
CA THR A 112 10.79 -14.14 -8.90
C THR A 112 10.23 -15.50 -8.46
N LEU A 113 10.66 -16.58 -9.09
CA LEU A 113 10.28 -17.93 -8.66
C LEU A 113 10.65 -18.24 -7.21
N ARG A 114 11.70 -17.61 -6.68
CA ARG A 114 12.11 -17.80 -5.28
C ARG A 114 11.10 -17.24 -4.28
N ASP A 115 10.38 -16.20 -4.68
CA ASP A 115 9.41 -15.51 -3.81
C ASP A 115 8.16 -16.37 -3.58
N TYR A 116 7.85 -17.32 -4.47
CA TYR A 116 6.69 -18.19 -4.30
C TYR A 116 6.77 -19.05 -3.03
N ALA A 117 7.92 -19.65 -2.73
CA ALA A 117 8.08 -20.47 -1.53
C ALA A 117 7.82 -19.63 -0.27
N THR A 118 8.44 -18.43 -0.20
CA THR A 118 8.25 -17.48 0.90
C THR A 118 6.80 -17.03 0.99
N THR A 119 6.15 -16.76 -0.16
CA THR A 119 4.74 -16.37 -0.20
C THR A 119 3.82 -17.47 0.32
N PHE A 120 4.02 -18.72 -0.07
CA PHE A 120 3.21 -19.83 0.45
C PHE A 120 3.38 -20.02 1.96
N ASP A 121 4.59 -19.89 2.47
CA ASP A 121 4.83 -19.95 3.92
C ASP A 121 4.19 -18.76 4.65
N PHE A 122 4.22 -17.57 4.07
CA PHE A 122 3.50 -16.41 4.58
C PHE A 122 1.99 -16.67 4.61
N LEU A 123 1.39 -17.16 3.52
CA LEU A 123 -0.05 -17.45 3.43
C LEU A 123 -0.49 -18.48 4.49
N LYS A 124 0.30 -19.52 4.71
CA LYS A 124 0.02 -20.52 5.76
C LYS A 124 0.02 -19.89 7.16
N ARG A 125 1.03 -19.05 7.47
CA ARG A 125 1.13 -18.34 8.75
C ARG A 125 -0.01 -17.34 8.91
N ALA A 126 -0.30 -16.55 7.89
CA ALA A 126 -1.38 -15.58 7.89
C ALA A 126 -2.74 -16.23 8.18
N LYS A 127 -3.01 -17.35 7.54
CA LYS A 127 -4.21 -18.16 7.83
C LYS A 127 -4.20 -18.69 9.27
N GLY A 128 -3.05 -19.13 9.78
CA GLY A 128 -2.90 -19.67 11.14
C GLY A 128 -3.18 -18.63 12.24
N ILE A 129 -2.93 -17.36 11.97
CA ILE A 129 -3.21 -16.24 12.89
C ILE A 129 -4.52 -15.53 12.59
N GLY A 130 -5.32 -16.05 11.65
CA GLY A 130 -6.66 -15.52 11.34
C GLY A 130 -6.69 -14.23 10.53
N LEU A 131 -5.63 -13.90 9.75
CA LEU A 131 -5.69 -12.77 8.83
C LEU A 131 -6.72 -13.04 7.72
N PRO A 132 -7.62 -12.09 7.43
CA PRO A 132 -8.75 -12.30 6.52
C PRO A 132 -8.35 -12.13 5.03
N LEU A 133 -7.34 -12.91 4.59
CA LEU A 133 -6.77 -12.79 3.24
C LEU A 133 -7.80 -13.04 2.13
N GLU A 134 -8.77 -13.91 2.37
CA GLU A 134 -9.86 -14.20 1.43
C GLU A 134 -10.74 -12.97 1.14
N LYS A 135 -10.87 -12.04 2.09
CA LYS A 135 -11.62 -10.80 1.91
C LYS A 135 -10.95 -9.83 0.92
N LEU A 136 -9.68 -10.06 0.55
CA LEU A 136 -9.02 -9.30 -0.52
C LEU A 136 -9.78 -9.42 -1.85
N ILE A 137 -10.37 -10.59 -2.11
CA ILE A 137 -11.19 -10.81 -3.31
C ILE A 137 -12.60 -10.32 -3.00
N THR A 138 -12.86 -9.06 -3.33
CA THR A 138 -14.14 -8.41 -3.03
C THR A 138 -15.22 -8.69 -4.08
N HIS A 139 -14.82 -8.97 -5.32
CA HIS A 139 -15.72 -9.21 -6.44
C HIS A 139 -15.25 -10.40 -7.26
N LYS A 140 -16.20 -11.20 -7.72
CA LYS A 140 -15.96 -12.30 -8.64
C LYS A 140 -16.90 -12.15 -9.84
N PHE A 141 -16.33 -12.20 -11.03
CA PHE A 141 -17.08 -12.12 -12.28
C PHE A 141 -16.80 -13.35 -13.14
N ALA A 142 -17.76 -13.72 -14.00
CA ALA A 142 -17.49 -14.65 -15.06
C ALA A 142 -16.65 -14.02 -16.17
N LEU A 143 -16.06 -14.83 -17.04
CA LEU A 143 -15.30 -14.30 -18.18
C LEU A 143 -16.20 -13.49 -19.12
N GLU A 144 -17.45 -13.87 -19.28
CA GLU A 144 -18.45 -13.17 -20.09
C GLU A 144 -18.69 -11.73 -19.59
N ASP A 145 -18.51 -11.49 -18.28
CA ASP A 145 -18.74 -10.21 -17.61
C ASP A 145 -17.45 -9.37 -17.47
N ILE A 146 -16.41 -9.67 -18.25
CA ILE A 146 -15.08 -9.04 -18.14
C ILE A 146 -15.13 -7.50 -18.22
N ASN A 147 -16.02 -6.95 -19.05
CA ASN A 147 -16.16 -5.50 -19.20
C ASN A 147 -16.70 -4.87 -17.90
N GLU A 148 -17.66 -5.50 -17.22
CA GLU A 148 -18.18 -5.04 -15.95
C GLU A 148 -17.09 -5.14 -14.86
N ALA A 149 -16.33 -6.22 -14.83
CA ALA A 149 -15.19 -6.37 -13.93
C ALA A 149 -14.16 -5.24 -14.10
N LEU A 150 -13.82 -4.89 -15.34
CA LEU A 150 -12.91 -3.79 -15.66
C LEU A 150 -13.49 -2.44 -15.20
N GLN A 151 -14.76 -2.15 -15.45
CA GLN A 151 -15.41 -0.93 -15.00
C GLN A 151 -15.43 -0.84 -13.46
N THR A 152 -15.71 -1.94 -12.78
CA THR A 152 -15.67 -2.02 -11.32
C THR A 152 -14.28 -1.71 -10.76
N ASN A 153 -13.24 -2.21 -11.42
CA ASN A 153 -11.86 -1.93 -11.06
C ASN A 153 -11.48 -0.46 -11.28
N LEU A 154 -11.81 0.09 -12.45
CA LEU A 154 -11.54 1.49 -12.80
C LEU A 154 -12.27 2.45 -11.84
N ALA A 155 -13.48 2.10 -11.41
CA ALA A 155 -14.25 2.86 -10.45
C ALA A 155 -13.75 2.70 -8.99
N MET A 156 -12.68 1.94 -8.75
CA MET A 156 -12.10 1.65 -7.43
C MET A 156 -13.12 1.10 -6.41
N LYS A 157 -14.12 0.35 -6.89
CA LYS A 157 -15.19 -0.22 -6.05
C LYS A 157 -14.78 -1.52 -5.35
N GLY A 158 -13.63 -2.09 -5.70
CA GLY A 158 -13.12 -3.34 -5.13
C GLY A 158 -11.66 -3.24 -4.69
N LEU A 159 -11.23 -4.17 -3.84
CA LEU A 159 -9.82 -4.36 -3.50
C LEU A 159 -9.12 -5.21 -4.56
N LYS A 160 -9.58 -6.45 -4.72
CA LYS A 160 -9.18 -7.36 -5.80
C LYS A 160 -10.42 -7.91 -6.49
N ILE A 161 -10.37 -7.92 -7.81
CA ILE A 161 -11.43 -8.44 -8.65
C ILE A 161 -10.93 -9.71 -9.31
N ALA A 162 -11.64 -10.81 -9.13
CA ALA A 162 -11.29 -12.10 -9.71
C ALA A 162 -12.23 -12.44 -10.86
N ILE A 163 -11.66 -12.96 -11.96
CA ILE A 163 -12.40 -13.61 -13.03
C ILE A 163 -12.39 -15.12 -12.74
N VAL A 164 -13.55 -15.72 -12.66
CA VAL A 164 -13.73 -17.13 -12.34
C VAL A 164 -14.44 -17.87 -13.46
N ASN A 165 -13.91 -19.04 -13.83
CA ASN A 165 -14.46 -19.86 -14.92
C ASN A 165 -15.60 -20.80 -14.48
N ASP A 166 -15.80 -20.97 -13.17
CA ASP A 166 -16.80 -21.88 -12.63
C ASP A 166 -17.95 -21.10 -11.98
N ALA A 167 -19.16 -21.34 -12.46
CA ALA A 167 -20.39 -20.75 -11.92
C ALA A 167 -20.62 -21.08 -10.43
N LYS A 168 -20.03 -22.14 -9.90
CA LYS A 168 -20.10 -22.50 -8.47
C LYS A 168 -19.23 -21.63 -7.55
N ASN A 169 -18.31 -20.87 -8.12
CA ASN A 169 -17.36 -20.01 -7.39
C ASN A 169 -17.67 -18.50 -7.51
N ARG A 170 -18.86 -18.18 -8.02
CA ARG A 170 -19.35 -16.77 -8.12
C ARG A 170 -19.83 -16.24 -6.78
#